data_1b67a3f124bd12d8c2456507d5d65af7
#
_entry.id   1b67a3f124bd12d8c2456507d5d65af7
#
_cell.length_a   1.000
_cell.length_b   1.000
_cell.length_c   1.000
_cell.angle_alpha   90.00
_cell.angle_beta   90.00
_cell.angle_gamma   90.00
#
_symmetry.space_group_name_H-M   'P 1'
#
loop_
_entity.id
_entity.type
_entity.pdbx_description
1 polymer ?
#
loop_
_entity_poly.entity_id
_entity_poly.type
_entity_poly.pdbx_seq_one_letter_code
_entity_poly.pdbx_strand_id
1 'polypeptide(L)'
;AAVLALAASGCAAADIVLPDGIVVDLYQTRLDVAERTIEISIANHSGDDLRILEATLTSDQFGAPAAWDARERGTLVPAGFTVDLPVAIPAAACGSDDPAHRVTLEFETAAGTRAVAEVEVVERFDQLVQLREQDCLAVSVADVATLALAQAPTIQEHGGTRMIALPLTVAPTGSDGSVLVRSIASTVLLALIDPETGAATDVAMLDRTVLGTDPSSTITLLMRPARCDPHVVTEDKVGTVFAIAVSAPDGASGTMLVRADDAVKVAIYDAIAVICGFPAP
;
A
#
# COMPACT_ATOMS: atom_id res chain seq x y z
N ALA A 1 2.44 -25.41 66.95
CA ALA A 1 2.03 -25.20 65.57
C ALA A 1 3.06 -24.29 64.89
N ALA A 2 3.92 -24.85 64.02
CA ALA A 2 4.88 -24.13 63.21
C ALA A 2 4.28 -23.83 61.84
N VAL A 3 4.15 -22.55 61.52
CA VAL A 3 3.70 -22.07 60.21
C VAL A 3 4.91 -21.99 59.28
N LEU A 4 4.94 -22.86 58.30
CA LEU A 4 5.95 -22.86 57.24
C LEU A 4 5.49 -21.83 56.17
N ALA A 5 6.19 -20.69 56.07
CA ALA A 5 5.97 -19.73 55.02
C ALA A 5 6.71 -20.21 53.75
N LEU A 6 5.97 -20.67 52.75
CA LEU A 6 6.50 -20.88 51.40
C LEU A 6 6.74 -19.51 50.74
N ALA A 7 8.01 -19.16 50.56
CA ALA A 7 8.40 -18.04 49.68
C ALA A 7 8.25 -18.54 48.24
N ALA A 8 7.26 -18.04 47.53
CA ALA A 8 7.14 -18.16 46.08
C ALA A 8 8.19 -17.27 45.45
N SER A 9 9.32 -17.84 45.00
CA SER A 9 10.26 -17.13 44.11
C SER A 9 9.63 -16.97 42.75
N GLY A 10 9.00 -15.81 42.50
CA GLY A 10 8.61 -15.42 41.19
C GLY A 10 9.89 -15.21 40.35
N CYS A 11 10.13 -16.07 39.37
CA CYS A 11 11.06 -15.75 38.30
C CYS A 11 10.49 -14.55 37.57
N ALA A 12 11.04 -13.36 37.83
CA ALA A 12 10.88 -12.24 36.92
C ALA A 12 11.53 -12.70 35.59
N ALA A 13 10.74 -12.80 34.54
CA ALA A 13 11.29 -12.93 33.18
C ALA A 13 12.25 -11.74 33.00
N ALA A 14 13.53 -12.00 32.77
CA ALA A 14 14.47 -10.96 32.41
C ALA A 14 13.96 -10.37 31.08
N ASP A 15 13.80 -9.06 31.01
CA ASP A 15 13.58 -8.38 29.73
C ASP A 15 14.77 -8.71 28.84
N ILE A 16 14.56 -9.60 27.87
CA ILE A 16 15.61 -10.01 26.94
C ILE A 16 15.68 -8.92 25.89
N VAL A 17 16.76 -8.16 25.90
CA VAL A 17 17.07 -7.13 24.93
C VAL A 17 17.70 -7.80 23.71
N LEU A 18 17.46 -7.25 22.52
CA LEU A 18 18.19 -7.66 21.31
C LEU A 18 19.69 -7.58 21.54
N PRO A 19 20.48 -8.51 20.92
CA PRO A 19 21.93 -8.45 21.01
C PRO A 19 22.47 -7.09 20.53
N ASP A 20 23.54 -6.62 21.18
CA ASP A 20 24.19 -5.37 20.76
C ASP A 20 24.60 -5.43 19.28
N GLY A 21 24.35 -4.34 18.57
CA GLY A 21 24.65 -4.24 17.13
C GLY A 21 23.52 -4.71 16.20
N ILE A 22 22.40 -5.17 16.74
CA ILE A 22 21.20 -5.39 15.92
C ILE A 22 20.40 -4.09 15.85
N VAL A 23 20.15 -3.63 14.63
CA VAL A 23 19.33 -2.43 14.36
C VAL A 23 18.09 -2.85 13.58
N VAL A 24 16.94 -2.41 14.04
CA VAL A 24 15.65 -2.66 13.39
C VAL A 24 15.03 -1.34 13.01
N ASP A 25 14.61 -1.21 11.78
CA ASP A 25 13.87 -0.05 11.28
C ASP A 25 12.83 -0.47 10.23
N LEU A 26 12.05 0.49 9.75
CA LEU A 26 11.01 0.28 8.75
C LEU A 26 11.29 1.11 7.51
N TYR A 27 11.00 0.53 6.34
CA TYR A 27 10.94 1.29 5.10
C TYR A 27 10.07 0.57 4.07
N GLN A 28 9.62 1.30 3.08
CA GLN A 28 8.85 0.77 1.97
C GLN A 28 9.64 0.97 0.67
N THR A 29 9.80 -0.09 -0.11
CA THR A 29 10.34 0.04 -1.46
C THR A 29 9.26 0.54 -2.42
N ARG A 30 9.65 0.99 -3.59
CA ARG A 30 8.70 1.42 -4.62
C ARG A 30 7.71 0.30 -5.02
N LEU A 31 8.11 -0.95 -4.94
CA LEU A 31 7.27 -2.10 -5.30
C LEU A 31 6.25 -2.40 -4.20
N ASP A 32 6.61 -2.18 -2.95
CA ASP A 32 5.77 -2.47 -1.79
C ASP A 32 4.54 -1.57 -1.72
N VAL A 33 4.62 -0.36 -2.27
CA VAL A 33 3.46 0.56 -2.37
C VAL A 33 2.29 -0.11 -3.08
N ALA A 34 2.55 -0.85 -4.16
CA ALA A 34 1.51 -1.56 -4.90
C ALA A 34 0.91 -2.72 -4.12
N GLU A 35 1.73 -3.44 -3.36
CA GLU A 35 1.35 -4.63 -2.59
C GLU A 35 0.84 -4.28 -1.18
N ARG A 36 0.90 -3.00 -0.77
CA ARG A 36 0.63 -2.55 0.61
C ARG A 36 1.46 -3.29 1.63
N THR A 37 2.73 -3.46 1.35
CA THR A 37 3.71 -4.06 2.27
C THR A 37 4.67 -3.02 2.79
N ILE A 38 5.34 -3.32 3.90
CA ILE A 38 6.47 -2.58 4.43
C ILE A 38 7.53 -3.58 4.88
N GLU A 39 8.78 -3.21 4.74
CA GLU A 39 9.90 -4.04 5.14
C GLU A 39 10.28 -3.74 6.61
N ILE A 40 10.31 -4.80 7.44
CA ILE A 40 11.02 -4.78 8.71
C ILE A 40 12.48 -5.10 8.37
N SER A 41 13.32 -4.07 8.38
CA SER A 41 14.73 -4.17 8.03
C SER A 41 15.56 -4.48 9.26
N ILE A 42 16.30 -5.57 9.25
CA ILE A 42 17.13 -6.03 10.37
C ILE A 42 18.59 -6.02 9.91
N ALA A 43 19.35 -5.03 10.38
CA ALA A 43 20.78 -4.93 10.14
C ALA A 43 21.54 -5.54 11.31
N ASN A 44 22.39 -6.53 11.00
CA ASN A 44 23.21 -7.21 11.99
C ASN A 44 24.66 -6.70 11.93
N HIS A 45 24.98 -5.75 12.79
CA HIS A 45 26.34 -5.23 12.97
C HIS A 45 27.10 -5.95 14.09
N SER A 46 26.53 -7.03 14.66
CA SER A 46 27.20 -7.85 15.66
C SER A 46 28.24 -8.78 15.02
N GLY A 47 29.01 -9.49 15.85
CA GLY A 47 29.98 -10.48 15.38
C GLY A 47 29.39 -11.87 15.11
N ASP A 48 28.12 -12.10 15.46
CA ASP A 48 27.48 -13.41 15.43
C ASP A 48 26.22 -13.40 14.56
N ASP A 49 25.89 -14.55 13.99
CA ASP A 49 24.65 -14.72 13.23
C ASP A 49 23.41 -14.68 14.15
N LEU A 50 22.32 -14.12 13.65
CA LEU A 50 21.03 -14.10 14.31
C LEU A 50 20.00 -14.80 13.40
N ARG A 51 19.11 -15.60 13.98
CA ARG A 51 17.98 -16.18 13.25
C ARG A 51 16.68 -15.59 13.74
N ILE A 52 15.91 -14.96 12.87
CA ILE A 52 14.56 -14.47 13.17
C ILE A 52 13.59 -15.62 12.92
N LEU A 53 12.79 -15.93 13.93
CA LEU A 53 11.77 -16.96 13.89
C LEU A 53 10.39 -16.38 13.59
N GLU A 54 10.05 -15.24 14.24
CA GLU A 54 8.84 -14.47 14.01
C GLU A 54 9.15 -12.97 14.09
N ALA A 55 8.39 -12.18 13.35
CA ALA A 55 8.44 -10.73 13.40
C ALA A 55 7.02 -10.16 13.27
N THR A 56 6.66 -9.20 14.12
CA THR A 56 5.36 -8.55 14.11
C THR A 56 5.52 -7.04 14.31
N LEU A 57 4.99 -6.28 13.36
CA LEU A 57 4.88 -4.82 13.47
C LEU A 57 3.56 -4.48 14.16
N THR A 58 3.62 -3.65 15.19
CA THR A 58 2.47 -3.05 15.87
C THR A 58 2.56 -1.53 15.79
N SER A 59 1.46 -0.89 15.43
CA SER A 59 1.36 0.57 15.35
C SER A 59 -0.07 1.00 15.63
N ASP A 60 -0.23 2.05 16.42
CA ASP A 60 -1.55 2.63 16.71
C ASP A 60 -2.17 3.33 15.50
N GLN A 61 -1.40 3.54 14.44
CA GLN A 61 -1.89 4.09 13.17
C GLN A 61 -2.65 3.06 12.31
N PHE A 62 -2.58 1.77 12.66
CA PHE A 62 -3.23 0.71 11.91
C PHE A 62 -4.11 -0.18 12.80
N GLY A 63 -5.19 -0.69 12.23
CA GLY A 63 -6.25 -1.38 12.97
C GLY A 63 -5.88 -2.78 13.51
N ALA A 64 -4.71 -3.32 13.13
CA ALA A 64 -4.23 -4.64 13.56
C ALA A 64 -2.71 -4.74 13.46
N PRO A 65 -2.07 -5.66 14.20
CA PRO A 65 -0.68 -6.01 14.00
C PRO A 65 -0.44 -6.62 12.61
N ALA A 66 0.75 -6.37 12.05
CA ALA A 66 1.20 -6.93 10.79
C ALA A 66 2.31 -7.95 11.04
N ALA A 67 2.01 -9.23 10.82
CA ALA A 67 2.97 -10.31 11.02
C ALA A 67 3.69 -10.66 9.71
N TRP A 68 4.99 -10.92 9.83
CA TRP A 68 5.76 -11.49 8.75
C TRP A 68 5.36 -12.95 8.52
N ASP A 69 5.21 -13.34 7.24
CA ASP A 69 4.95 -14.73 6.86
C ASP A 69 6.25 -15.54 6.94
N ALA A 70 6.51 -16.05 8.14
CA ALA A 70 7.75 -16.76 8.48
C ALA A 70 7.84 -18.11 7.76
N ARG A 71 9.01 -18.42 7.21
CA ARG A 71 9.32 -19.78 6.75
C ARG A 71 9.47 -20.72 7.95
N GLU A 72 9.21 -22.02 7.77
CA GLU A 72 9.26 -23.03 8.86
C GLU A 72 10.53 -22.99 9.73
N ARG A 73 11.66 -22.52 9.21
CA ARG A 73 12.95 -22.46 9.92
C ARG A 73 13.38 -21.03 10.25
N GLY A 74 12.49 -20.06 10.05
CA GLY A 74 12.82 -18.65 10.15
C GLY A 74 13.85 -18.21 9.09
N THR A 75 14.39 -17.00 9.26
CA THR A 75 15.37 -16.39 8.35
C THR A 75 16.67 -16.08 9.10
N LEU A 76 17.81 -16.46 8.51
CA LEU A 76 19.12 -16.13 9.04
C LEU A 76 19.49 -14.70 8.67
N VAL A 77 19.95 -13.91 9.63
CA VAL A 77 20.56 -12.59 9.46
C VAL A 77 22.05 -12.73 9.79
N PRO A 78 22.91 -12.97 8.78
CA PRO A 78 24.33 -13.19 9.04
C PRO A 78 25.01 -11.95 9.62
N ALA A 79 26.11 -12.13 10.35
CA ALA A 79 26.93 -11.02 10.83
C ALA A 79 27.40 -10.12 9.66
N GLY A 80 27.19 -8.81 9.79
CA GLY A 80 27.54 -7.82 8.77
C GLY A 80 26.51 -7.67 7.63
N PHE A 81 25.37 -8.36 7.67
CA PHE A 81 24.34 -8.28 6.63
C PHE A 81 23.04 -7.65 7.14
N THR A 82 22.24 -7.19 6.20
CA THR A 82 20.86 -6.73 6.42
C THR A 82 19.91 -7.70 5.73
N VAL A 83 18.78 -7.99 6.38
CA VAL A 83 17.69 -8.80 5.83
C VAL A 83 16.39 -8.04 6.02
N ASP A 84 15.58 -8.02 4.98
CA ASP A 84 14.28 -7.37 4.97
C ASP A 84 13.18 -8.43 5.05
N LEU A 85 12.18 -8.16 5.90
CA LEU A 85 11.06 -9.04 6.18
C LEU A 85 9.76 -8.31 5.81
N PRO A 86 9.15 -8.62 4.63
CA PRO A 86 7.94 -7.95 4.20
C PRO A 86 6.74 -8.30 5.07
N VAL A 87 5.99 -7.29 5.50
CA VAL A 87 4.71 -7.45 6.20
C VAL A 87 3.60 -6.68 5.48
N ALA A 88 2.42 -7.27 5.40
CA ALA A 88 1.25 -6.61 4.82
C ALA A 88 0.71 -5.56 5.80
N ILE A 89 0.54 -4.31 5.35
CA ILE A 89 0.04 -3.22 6.18
C ILE A 89 -1.49 -3.31 6.24
N PRO A 90 -2.10 -3.42 7.44
CA PRO A 90 -3.54 -3.41 7.62
C PRO A 90 -4.17 -2.07 7.25
N ALA A 91 -5.51 -2.00 7.27
CA ALA A 91 -6.23 -0.74 7.10
C ALA A 91 -5.87 0.25 8.22
N ALA A 92 -5.83 1.53 7.88
CA ALA A 92 -5.52 2.58 8.84
C ALA A 92 -6.60 2.71 9.94
N ALA A 93 -6.15 3.02 11.15
CA ALA A 93 -6.98 3.45 12.26
C ALA A 93 -7.10 4.98 12.21
N CYS A 94 -8.13 5.48 11.52
CA CYS A 94 -8.36 6.91 11.37
C CYS A 94 -8.83 7.50 12.70
N GLY A 95 -8.05 8.39 13.29
CA GLY A 95 -8.32 9.01 14.60
C GLY A 95 -7.20 8.85 15.62
N SER A 96 -6.20 8.00 15.35
CA SER A 96 -4.97 7.94 16.15
C SER A 96 -3.90 8.84 15.54
N ASP A 97 -3.31 9.70 16.35
CA ASP A 97 -2.21 10.59 15.94
C ASP A 97 -0.85 10.13 16.47
N ASP A 98 -0.81 9.00 17.19
CA ASP A 98 0.45 8.47 17.73
C ASP A 98 1.26 7.78 16.63
N PRO A 99 2.47 8.27 16.28
CA PRO A 99 3.33 7.66 15.28
C PRO A 99 4.19 6.50 15.83
N ALA A 100 3.97 6.04 17.07
CA ALA A 100 4.79 4.99 17.65
C ALA A 100 4.63 3.67 16.91
N HIS A 101 5.78 3.13 16.50
CA HIS A 101 5.87 1.82 15.86
C HIS A 101 6.73 0.90 16.71
N ARG A 102 6.29 -0.33 16.91
CA ARG A 102 7.03 -1.36 17.64
C ARG A 102 7.13 -2.63 16.81
N VAL A 103 8.28 -3.25 16.87
CA VAL A 103 8.51 -4.56 16.26
C VAL A 103 8.81 -5.55 17.39
N THR A 104 8.01 -6.60 17.45
CA THR A 104 8.29 -7.77 18.29
C THR A 104 8.98 -8.80 17.44
N LEU A 105 10.17 -9.26 17.89
CA LEU A 105 10.97 -10.28 17.23
C LEU A 105 11.08 -11.49 18.15
N GLU A 106 10.73 -12.69 17.66
CA GLU A 106 11.20 -13.95 18.21
C GLU A 106 12.46 -14.36 17.45
N PHE A 107 13.55 -14.62 18.16
CA PHE A 107 14.83 -14.92 17.54
C PHE A 107 15.64 -16.00 18.27
N GLU A 108 16.58 -16.57 17.56
CA GLU A 108 17.57 -17.53 18.09
C GLU A 108 18.97 -17.00 17.83
N THR A 109 19.78 -16.90 18.87
CA THR A 109 21.19 -16.49 18.81
C THR A 109 22.08 -17.61 18.27
N ALA A 110 23.32 -17.30 17.87
CA ALA A 110 24.30 -18.27 17.47
C ALA A 110 24.58 -19.34 18.55
N ALA A 111 24.38 -19.02 19.83
CA ALA A 111 24.47 -19.95 20.94
C ALA A 111 23.24 -20.89 21.09
N GLY A 112 22.22 -20.74 20.22
CA GLY A 112 21.00 -21.56 20.28
C GLY A 112 20.00 -21.08 21.34
N THR A 113 20.17 -19.88 21.90
CA THR A 113 19.23 -19.31 22.87
C THR A 113 18.08 -18.63 22.11
N ARG A 114 16.85 -19.05 22.39
CA ARG A 114 15.64 -18.39 21.90
C ARG A 114 15.16 -17.32 22.85
N ALA A 115 14.74 -16.21 22.29
CA ALA A 115 14.27 -15.06 23.03
C ALA A 115 13.24 -14.27 22.23
N VAL A 116 12.48 -13.42 22.94
CA VAL A 116 11.56 -12.45 22.37
C VAL A 116 11.99 -11.06 22.85
N ALA A 117 12.08 -10.12 21.93
CA ALA A 117 12.31 -8.71 22.24
C ALA A 117 11.31 -7.83 21.50
N GLU A 118 10.85 -6.77 22.16
CA GLU A 118 10.11 -5.69 21.56
C GLU A 118 11.02 -4.48 21.45
N VAL A 119 11.04 -3.86 20.27
CA VAL A 119 11.83 -2.66 20.00
C VAL A 119 10.94 -1.56 19.41
N GLU A 120 11.13 -0.35 19.89
CA GLU A 120 10.58 0.82 19.23
C GLU A 120 11.41 1.09 17.97
N VAL A 121 10.74 1.29 16.85
CA VAL A 121 11.38 1.42 15.54
C VAL A 121 11.04 2.74 14.89
N VAL A 122 11.99 3.24 14.10
CA VAL A 122 11.81 4.44 13.29
C VAL A 122 11.52 4.03 11.86
N GLU A 123 10.55 4.67 11.26
CA GLU A 123 10.29 4.57 9.82
C GLU A 123 11.16 5.60 9.09
N ARG A 124 11.93 5.16 8.09
CA ARG A 124 12.98 5.96 7.45
C ARG A 124 12.49 7.17 6.64
N PHE A 125 11.27 7.10 6.09
CA PHE A 125 10.82 8.02 5.04
C PHE A 125 9.41 8.56 5.24
N ASP A 126 8.83 8.45 6.42
CA ASP A 126 7.46 8.87 6.77
C ASP A 126 6.36 8.27 5.86
N GLN A 127 6.62 7.07 5.31
CA GLN A 127 5.73 6.41 4.34
C GLN A 127 4.45 5.87 4.99
N LEU A 128 4.55 5.41 6.25
CA LEU A 128 3.38 4.94 7.02
C LEU A 128 2.42 6.07 7.33
N VAL A 129 2.93 7.26 7.65
CA VAL A 129 2.11 8.46 7.86
C VAL A 129 1.36 8.81 6.58
N GLN A 130 2.07 8.84 5.43
CA GLN A 130 1.46 9.12 4.13
C GLN A 130 0.41 8.08 3.75
N LEU A 131 0.68 6.79 4.01
CA LEU A 131 -0.28 5.72 3.75
C LEU A 131 -1.54 5.85 4.61
N ARG A 132 -1.37 6.16 5.91
CA ARG A 132 -2.49 6.43 6.81
C ARG A 132 -3.34 7.61 6.33
N GLU A 133 -2.70 8.71 5.96
CA GLU A 133 -3.40 9.89 5.44
C GLU A 133 -4.20 9.57 4.18
N GLN A 134 -3.62 8.78 3.26
CA GLN A 134 -4.31 8.32 2.06
C GLN A 134 -5.48 7.41 2.38
N ASP A 135 -5.33 6.46 3.30
CA ASP A 135 -6.39 5.57 3.74
C ASP A 135 -7.55 6.34 4.39
N CYS A 136 -7.21 7.25 5.31
CA CYS A 136 -8.22 8.02 6.02
C CYS A 136 -8.97 8.99 5.10
N LEU A 137 -8.28 9.59 4.14
CA LEU A 137 -8.92 10.35 3.08
C LEU A 137 -9.87 9.46 2.25
N ALA A 138 -9.44 8.25 1.90
CA ALA A 138 -10.27 7.30 1.16
C ALA A 138 -11.52 6.88 1.96
N VAL A 139 -11.41 6.69 3.28
CA VAL A 139 -12.56 6.42 4.17
C VAL A 139 -13.52 7.60 4.17
N SER A 140 -13.03 8.83 4.37
CA SER A 140 -13.87 10.03 4.38
C SER A 140 -14.56 10.28 3.02
N VAL A 141 -13.90 9.97 1.90
CA VAL A 141 -14.53 10.00 0.57
C VAL A 141 -15.59 8.91 0.44
N ALA A 142 -15.30 7.68 0.92
CA ALA A 142 -16.22 6.54 0.82
C ALA A 142 -17.51 6.73 1.61
N ASP A 143 -17.53 7.57 2.63
CA ASP A 143 -18.76 7.96 3.36
C ASP A 143 -19.76 8.69 2.45
N VAL A 144 -19.28 9.32 1.37
CA VAL A 144 -20.10 10.07 0.42
C VAL A 144 -20.27 9.37 -0.92
N ALA A 145 -19.16 8.87 -1.48
CA ALA A 145 -19.18 8.21 -2.78
C ALA A 145 -18.02 7.21 -2.90
N THR A 146 -18.30 6.08 -3.55
CA THR A 146 -17.27 5.12 -3.96
C THR A 146 -16.79 5.45 -5.37
N LEU A 147 -15.46 5.49 -5.55
CA LEU A 147 -14.80 5.59 -6.86
C LEU A 147 -14.20 4.23 -7.21
N ALA A 148 -14.58 3.65 -8.36
CA ALA A 148 -14.15 2.30 -8.71
C ALA A 148 -13.83 2.16 -10.21
N LEU A 149 -12.82 1.36 -10.50
CA LEU A 149 -12.45 0.90 -11.84
C LEU A 149 -12.82 -0.59 -11.95
N ALA A 150 -14.14 -0.85 -12.03
CA ALA A 150 -14.72 -2.19 -11.99
C ALA A 150 -15.35 -2.61 -13.33
N GLN A 151 -15.22 -1.78 -14.36
CA GLN A 151 -15.75 -2.07 -15.71
C GLN A 151 -14.59 -2.18 -16.70
N ALA A 152 -14.64 -3.20 -17.55
CA ALA A 152 -13.64 -3.41 -18.60
C ALA A 152 -13.56 -2.18 -19.55
N PRO A 153 -12.35 -1.78 -19.95
CA PRO A 153 -12.16 -0.73 -20.92
C PRO A 153 -12.67 -1.14 -22.30
N THR A 154 -12.97 -0.16 -23.13
CA THR A 154 -13.24 -0.36 -24.55
C THR A 154 -12.19 0.33 -25.40
N ILE A 155 -11.91 -0.20 -26.59
CA ILE A 155 -11.07 0.50 -27.56
C ILE A 155 -11.98 1.35 -28.44
N GLN A 156 -11.68 2.65 -28.47
CA GLN A 156 -12.40 3.63 -29.27
C GLN A 156 -11.45 4.28 -30.28
N GLU A 157 -12.00 4.76 -31.41
CA GLU A 157 -11.27 5.50 -32.40
C GLU A 157 -11.57 7.00 -32.24
N HIS A 158 -10.56 7.80 -32.06
CA HIS A 158 -10.67 9.25 -31.97
C HIS A 158 -9.64 9.90 -32.88
N GLY A 159 -10.11 10.68 -33.88
CA GLY A 159 -9.21 11.31 -34.83
C GLY A 159 -8.30 10.34 -35.62
N GLY A 160 -8.75 9.12 -35.89
CA GLY A 160 -7.95 8.07 -36.55
C GLY A 160 -6.92 7.36 -35.65
N THR A 161 -6.93 7.66 -34.35
CA THR A 161 -6.07 7.02 -33.35
C THR A 161 -6.90 6.15 -32.42
N ARG A 162 -6.45 4.90 -32.19
CA ARG A 162 -7.09 4.00 -31.24
C ARG A 162 -6.71 4.37 -29.81
N MET A 163 -7.71 4.50 -28.95
CA MET A 163 -7.58 4.86 -27.54
C MET A 163 -8.30 3.85 -26.65
N ILE A 164 -7.87 3.77 -25.42
CA ILE A 164 -8.51 3.01 -24.34
C ILE A 164 -9.49 3.96 -23.67
N ALA A 165 -10.77 3.63 -23.65
CA ALA A 165 -11.79 4.31 -22.86
C ALA A 165 -12.06 3.48 -21.61
N LEU A 166 -11.55 3.91 -20.46
CA LEU A 166 -11.67 3.24 -19.17
C LEU A 166 -12.75 3.93 -18.32
N PRO A 167 -13.82 3.21 -17.92
CA PRO A 167 -14.87 3.80 -17.08
C PRO A 167 -14.42 3.90 -15.61
N LEU A 168 -14.44 5.10 -15.05
CA LEU A 168 -14.39 5.35 -13.61
C LEU A 168 -15.81 5.51 -13.10
N THR A 169 -16.29 4.52 -12.36
CA THR A 169 -17.62 4.56 -11.75
C THR A 169 -17.61 5.43 -10.51
N VAL A 170 -18.59 6.28 -10.37
CA VAL A 170 -18.87 7.11 -9.19
C VAL A 170 -20.21 6.66 -8.64
N ALA A 171 -20.21 6.05 -7.47
CA ALA A 171 -21.41 5.52 -6.81
C ALA A 171 -21.65 6.22 -5.46
N PRO A 172 -22.54 7.24 -5.41
CA PRO A 172 -22.91 7.92 -4.18
C PRO A 172 -23.61 6.99 -3.18
N THR A 173 -23.46 7.29 -1.88
CA THR A 173 -23.92 6.45 -0.78
C THR A 173 -25.32 6.78 -0.26
N GLY A 174 -25.90 7.91 -0.64
CA GLY A 174 -27.12 8.47 -0.08
C GLY A 174 -26.90 9.43 1.10
N SER A 175 -25.65 9.76 1.42
CA SER A 175 -25.31 10.71 2.50
C SER A 175 -25.57 12.17 2.10
N ASP A 176 -25.64 13.07 3.10
CA ASP A 176 -25.79 14.51 2.87
C ASP A 176 -24.45 15.23 2.49
N GLY A 177 -23.34 14.50 2.45
CA GLY A 177 -22.02 15.06 2.18
C GLY A 177 -21.74 15.32 0.70
N SER A 178 -20.61 15.94 0.43
CA SER A 178 -20.09 16.14 -0.93
C SER A 178 -18.59 15.88 -1.00
N VAL A 179 -18.14 15.36 -2.12
CA VAL A 179 -16.74 15.13 -2.45
C VAL A 179 -16.41 15.89 -3.75
N LEU A 180 -15.26 16.57 -3.78
CA LEU A 180 -14.74 17.13 -5.02
C LEU A 180 -13.68 16.18 -5.59
N VAL A 181 -13.96 15.60 -6.74
CA VAL A 181 -12.99 14.84 -7.56
C VAL A 181 -12.28 15.84 -8.47
N ARG A 182 -11.03 16.20 -8.11
CA ARG A 182 -10.30 17.29 -8.78
C ARG A 182 -9.66 16.84 -10.08
N SER A 183 -8.86 15.82 -10.00
CA SER A 183 -8.04 15.37 -11.13
C SER A 183 -7.62 13.92 -10.98
N ILE A 184 -7.16 13.35 -12.08
CA ILE A 184 -6.56 12.03 -12.15
C ILE A 184 -5.21 12.12 -12.85
N ALA A 185 -4.22 11.37 -12.39
CA ALA A 185 -2.90 11.32 -12.98
C ALA A 185 -2.75 10.14 -13.96
N SER A 186 -1.91 10.33 -14.97
CA SER A 186 -1.40 9.27 -15.83
C SER A 186 -0.61 8.24 -15.02
N THR A 187 -0.53 7.02 -15.53
CA THR A 187 0.29 5.97 -14.92
C THR A 187 1.55 5.69 -15.75
N VAL A 188 2.41 4.81 -15.28
CA VAL A 188 3.60 4.39 -16.04
C VAL A 188 3.26 3.64 -17.33
N LEU A 189 2.08 3.03 -17.41
CA LEU A 189 1.60 2.30 -18.59
C LEU A 189 0.68 3.12 -19.48
N LEU A 190 -0.10 4.04 -18.92
CA LEU A 190 -1.20 4.70 -19.58
C LEU A 190 -1.07 6.23 -19.47
N ALA A 191 -0.93 6.88 -20.60
CA ALA A 191 -1.01 8.33 -20.71
C ALA A 191 -2.46 8.76 -20.91
N LEU A 192 -2.95 9.66 -20.08
CA LEU A 192 -4.24 10.31 -20.25
C LEU A 192 -4.25 11.18 -21.51
N ILE A 193 -5.42 11.30 -22.12
CA ILE A 193 -5.62 12.11 -23.31
C ILE A 193 -6.62 13.19 -22.98
N ASP A 194 -6.23 14.41 -23.21
CA ASP A 194 -7.11 15.57 -23.16
C ASP A 194 -8.17 15.44 -24.28
N PRO A 195 -9.46 15.40 -23.96
CA PRO A 195 -10.51 15.15 -24.93
C PRO A 195 -10.69 16.31 -25.93
N GLU A 196 -10.28 17.54 -25.59
CA GLU A 196 -10.44 18.73 -26.44
C GLU A 196 -9.30 18.84 -27.46
N THR A 197 -8.07 18.55 -27.03
CA THR A 197 -6.89 18.73 -27.87
C THR A 197 -6.38 17.43 -28.49
N GLY A 198 -6.77 16.26 -27.93
CA GLY A 198 -6.23 14.94 -28.31
C GLY A 198 -4.78 14.74 -27.87
N ALA A 199 -4.20 15.66 -27.11
CA ALA A 199 -2.83 15.57 -26.63
C ALA A 199 -2.73 14.69 -25.37
N ALA A 200 -1.56 14.06 -25.19
CA ALA A 200 -1.27 13.38 -23.93
C ALA A 200 -1.07 14.42 -22.83
N THR A 201 -1.57 14.11 -21.64
CA THR A 201 -1.40 14.91 -20.43
C THR A 201 -1.01 14.02 -19.27
N ASP A 202 -0.18 14.54 -18.38
CA ASP A 202 0.19 13.81 -17.14
C ASP A 202 -0.94 13.84 -16.11
N VAL A 203 -1.82 14.85 -16.19
CA VAL A 203 -2.96 15.05 -15.28
C VAL A 203 -4.16 15.53 -16.08
N ALA A 204 -5.30 14.86 -15.92
CA ALA A 204 -6.58 15.32 -16.45
C ALA A 204 -7.40 15.96 -15.31
N MET A 205 -7.83 17.19 -15.52
CA MET A 205 -8.74 17.89 -14.59
C MET A 205 -10.14 17.34 -14.77
N LEU A 206 -10.79 17.00 -13.67
CA LEU A 206 -12.17 16.49 -13.62
C LEU A 206 -13.11 17.54 -13.01
N ASP A 207 -12.63 18.25 -11.99
CA ASP A 207 -13.30 19.32 -11.23
C ASP A 207 -14.79 19.02 -10.96
N ARG A 208 -15.06 17.76 -10.58
CA ARG A 208 -16.42 17.27 -10.42
C ARG A 208 -16.80 17.18 -8.95
N THR A 209 -17.78 17.99 -8.54
CA THR A 209 -18.45 17.82 -7.25
C THR A 209 -19.46 16.68 -7.37
N VAL A 210 -19.40 15.75 -6.42
CA VAL A 210 -20.30 14.60 -6.26
C VAL A 210 -21.04 14.78 -4.93
N LEU A 211 -22.35 14.87 -4.98
CA LEU A 211 -23.19 14.84 -3.78
C LEU A 211 -23.49 13.38 -3.43
N GLY A 212 -23.53 13.05 -2.14
CA GLY A 212 -23.89 11.70 -1.72
C GLY A 212 -25.30 11.27 -2.15
N THR A 213 -26.17 12.21 -2.46
CA THR A 213 -27.54 12.01 -2.98
C THR A 213 -27.66 11.97 -4.50
N ASP A 214 -26.55 12.19 -5.24
CA ASP A 214 -26.57 12.13 -6.69
C ASP A 214 -26.86 10.68 -7.19
N PRO A 215 -27.36 10.50 -8.40
CA PRO A 215 -27.39 9.19 -9.04
C PRO A 215 -25.97 8.70 -9.36
N SER A 216 -25.79 7.40 -9.38
CA SER A 216 -24.55 6.79 -9.87
C SER A 216 -24.24 7.25 -11.30
N SER A 217 -22.97 7.44 -11.58
CA SER A 217 -22.50 8.00 -12.85
C SER A 217 -21.13 7.42 -13.23
N THR A 218 -20.72 7.69 -14.46
CA THR A 218 -19.44 7.22 -14.99
C THR A 218 -18.67 8.39 -15.59
N ILE A 219 -17.37 8.47 -15.28
CA ILE A 219 -16.41 9.35 -15.94
C ILE A 219 -15.60 8.47 -16.89
N THR A 220 -15.62 8.75 -18.18
CA THR A 220 -14.83 8.03 -19.17
C THR A 220 -13.44 8.64 -19.25
N LEU A 221 -12.43 7.87 -18.89
CA LEU A 221 -11.02 8.25 -18.97
C LEU A 221 -10.49 7.80 -20.33
N LEU A 222 -10.08 8.76 -21.17
CA LEU A 222 -9.44 8.45 -22.45
C LEU A 222 -7.95 8.34 -22.25
N MET A 223 -7.37 7.24 -22.74
CA MET A 223 -5.97 6.93 -22.54
C MET A 223 -5.35 6.27 -23.77
N ARG A 224 -4.05 6.29 -23.81
CA ARG A 224 -3.26 5.48 -24.74
C ARG A 224 -2.10 4.83 -24.00
N PRO A 225 -1.53 3.73 -24.53
CA PRO A 225 -0.28 3.19 -24.01
C PRO A 225 0.81 4.29 -23.97
N ALA A 226 1.44 4.49 -22.82
CA ALA A 226 2.54 5.45 -22.68
C ALA A 226 3.76 5.02 -23.50
N ARG A 227 3.94 3.70 -23.65
CA ARG A 227 4.94 3.08 -24.50
C ARG A 227 4.48 1.69 -24.94
N CYS A 228 4.89 1.27 -26.13
CA CYS A 228 4.63 -0.08 -26.65
C CYS A 228 5.90 -0.96 -26.45
N ASP A 229 6.09 -1.41 -25.23
CA ASP A 229 7.18 -2.31 -24.85
C ASP A 229 6.58 -3.50 -24.06
N PRO A 230 6.62 -4.74 -24.60
CA PRO A 230 6.04 -5.90 -23.94
C PRO A 230 6.63 -6.20 -22.55
N HIS A 231 7.92 -5.92 -22.34
CA HIS A 231 8.57 -6.16 -21.05
C HIS A 231 7.99 -5.26 -19.97
N VAL A 232 7.73 -3.98 -20.29
CA VAL A 232 7.12 -3.03 -19.35
C VAL A 232 5.73 -3.45 -18.91
N VAL A 233 4.93 -4.05 -19.82
CA VAL A 233 3.60 -4.56 -19.48
C VAL A 233 3.70 -5.81 -18.60
N THR A 234 4.64 -6.72 -18.91
CA THR A 234 4.82 -7.98 -18.16
C THR A 234 5.35 -7.74 -16.75
N GLU A 235 6.18 -6.73 -16.56
CA GLU A 235 6.80 -6.39 -15.27
C GLU A 235 5.99 -5.37 -14.47
N ASP A 236 4.81 -4.97 -14.98
CA ASP A 236 4.03 -3.91 -14.35
C ASP A 236 3.46 -4.30 -12.98
N LYS A 237 3.64 -3.42 -12.02
CA LYS A 237 3.12 -3.52 -10.65
C LYS A 237 2.12 -2.41 -10.30
N VAL A 238 2.26 -1.23 -10.90
CA VAL A 238 1.55 -0.01 -10.51
C VAL A 238 0.84 0.70 -11.64
N GLY A 239 0.98 0.26 -12.88
CA GLY A 239 0.44 0.95 -14.07
C GLY A 239 -1.09 0.89 -14.19
N THR A 240 -1.76 0.12 -13.34
CA THR A 240 -3.22 0.04 -13.21
C THR A 240 -3.73 0.59 -11.87
N VAL A 241 -2.88 1.34 -11.16
CA VAL A 241 -3.22 2.06 -9.93
C VAL A 241 -3.24 3.55 -10.25
N PHE A 242 -4.40 4.18 -10.12
CA PHE A 242 -4.63 5.56 -10.52
C PHE A 242 -4.64 6.47 -9.30
N ALA A 243 -3.83 7.53 -9.35
CA ALA A 243 -3.79 8.57 -8.34
C ALA A 243 -4.88 9.62 -8.67
N ILE A 244 -5.89 9.74 -7.80
CA ILE A 244 -7.00 10.67 -7.95
C ILE A 244 -6.91 11.71 -6.84
N ALA A 245 -6.78 12.98 -7.20
CA ALA A 245 -6.82 14.07 -6.26
C ALA A 245 -8.27 14.38 -5.88
N VAL A 246 -8.57 14.40 -4.58
CA VAL A 246 -9.91 14.61 -4.05
C VAL A 246 -9.90 15.61 -2.88
N SER A 247 -11.07 16.15 -2.56
CA SER A 247 -11.33 16.84 -1.29
C SER A 247 -12.56 16.23 -0.65
N ALA A 248 -12.40 15.80 0.59
CA ALA A 248 -13.43 15.16 1.38
C ALA A 248 -14.33 16.16 2.11
N PRO A 249 -15.49 15.74 2.67
CA PRO A 249 -16.46 16.63 3.32
C PRO A 249 -15.92 17.34 4.56
N ASP A 250 -14.98 16.73 5.27
CA ASP A 250 -14.30 17.25 6.47
C ASP A 250 -13.24 18.32 6.16
N GLY A 251 -13.02 18.61 4.86
CA GLY A 251 -12.02 19.54 4.37
C GLY A 251 -10.66 18.93 4.10
N ALA A 252 -10.45 17.65 4.43
CA ALA A 252 -9.24 16.94 4.04
C ALA A 252 -9.11 16.91 2.51
N SER A 253 -7.90 17.07 2.03
CA SER A 253 -7.60 17.06 0.59
C SER A 253 -6.29 16.33 0.35
N GLY A 254 -6.24 15.54 -0.69
CA GLY A 254 -5.04 14.77 -1.01
C GLY A 254 -5.27 13.88 -2.22
N THR A 255 -4.43 12.86 -2.31
CA THR A 255 -4.49 11.87 -3.38
C THR A 255 -4.89 10.53 -2.80
N MET A 256 -5.94 9.94 -3.33
CA MET A 256 -6.29 8.54 -3.07
C MET A 256 -5.89 7.67 -4.25
N LEU A 257 -5.57 6.40 -3.96
CA LEU A 257 -5.22 5.42 -4.97
C LEU A 257 -6.42 4.54 -5.30
N VAL A 258 -6.89 4.59 -6.55
CA VAL A 258 -7.95 3.71 -7.06
C VAL A 258 -7.31 2.63 -7.92
N ARG A 259 -7.43 1.39 -7.48
CA ARG A 259 -6.88 0.22 -8.19
C ARG A 259 -7.93 -0.34 -9.14
N ALA A 260 -7.51 -0.72 -10.34
CA ALA A 260 -8.32 -1.60 -11.18
C ALA A 260 -8.44 -2.97 -10.51
N ASP A 261 -9.64 -3.58 -10.52
CA ASP A 261 -9.75 -4.98 -10.11
C ASP A 261 -9.01 -5.91 -11.08
N ASP A 262 -8.78 -7.17 -10.69
CA ASP A 262 -7.96 -8.10 -11.48
C ASP A 262 -8.51 -8.32 -12.89
N ALA A 263 -9.82 -8.37 -13.05
CA ALA A 263 -10.45 -8.56 -14.37
C ALA A 263 -10.25 -7.32 -15.26
N VAL A 264 -10.38 -6.12 -14.69
CA VAL A 264 -10.14 -4.86 -15.40
C VAL A 264 -8.65 -4.68 -15.70
N LYS A 265 -7.77 -5.06 -14.79
CA LYS A 265 -6.32 -5.05 -15.00
C LYS A 265 -5.93 -5.90 -16.21
N VAL A 266 -6.44 -7.14 -16.30
CA VAL A 266 -6.22 -8.01 -17.47
C VAL A 266 -6.76 -7.35 -18.74
N ALA A 267 -7.98 -6.82 -18.71
CA ALA A 267 -8.59 -6.17 -19.87
C ALA A 267 -7.82 -4.90 -20.33
N ILE A 268 -7.20 -4.18 -19.41
CA ILE A 268 -6.30 -3.06 -19.74
C ILE A 268 -5.06 -3.56 -20.48
N TYR A 269 -4.43 -4.65 -20.03
CA TYR A 269 -3.27 -5.22 -20.69
C TYR A 269 -3.61 -5.76 -22.09
N ASP A 270 -4.77 -6.40 -22.24
CA ASP A 270 -5.27 -6.84 -23.56
C ASP A 270 -5.49 -5.65 -24.49
N ALA A 271 -6.07 -4.56 -24.01
CA ALA A 271 -6.29 -3.36 -24.81
C ALA A 271 -4.94 -2.71 -25.22
N ILE A 272 -3.95 -2.68 -24.33
CA ILE A 272 -2.59 -2.23 -24.65
C ILE A 272 -1.98 -3.12 -25.75
N ALA A 273 -2.07 -4.46 -25.60
CA ALA A 273 -1.53 -5.40 -26.56
C ALA A 273 -2.14 -5.21 -27.96
N VAL A 274 -3.47 -5.02 -28.03
CA VAL A 274 -4.18 -4.76 -29.30
C VAL A 274 -3.75 -3.43 -29.94
N ILE A 275 -3.59 -2.37 -29.15
CA ILE A 275 -3.20 -1.05 -29.69
C ILE A 275 -1.73 -1.05 -30.13
N CYS A 276 -0.85 -1.70 -29.37
CA CYS A 276 0.58 -1.78 -29.66
C CYS A 276 0.92 -2.86 -30.72
N GLY A 277 -0.03 -3.72 -31.09
CA GLY A 277 0.19 -4.78 -32.05
C GLY A 277 1.08 -5.91 -31.52
N PHE A 278 1.01 -6.19 -30.20
CA PHE A 278 1.71 -7.33 -29.62
C PHE A 278 1.07 -8.63 -30.10
N PRO A 279 1.83 -9.73 -30.27
CA PRO A 279 1.24 -11.04 -30.54
C PRO A 279 0.33 -11.42 -29.36
N ALA A 280 -0.80 -12.05 -29.66
CA ALA A 280 -1.64 -12.64 -28.61
C ALA A 280 -0.83 -13.70 -27.84
N PRO A 281 -1.02 -13.81 -26.51
CA PRO A 281 -0.33 -14.78 -25.69
C PRO A 281 -0.64 -16.23 -26.08
#